data_740b83d00650bab1a949fab4ba380135
#
_entry.id   740b83d00650bab1a949fab4ba380135
#
_cell.length_a   1.000
_cell.length_b   1.000
_cell.length_c   1.000
_cell.angle_alpha   90.00
_cell.angle_beta   90.00
_cell.angle_gamma   90.00
#
_symmetry.space_group_name_H-M   'P 1'
#
loop_
_entity.id
_entity.type
_entity.pdbx_description
1 polymer ?
#
loop_
_entity_poly.entity_id
_entity_poly.type
_entity_poly.pdbx_seq_one_letter_code
_entity_poly.pdbx_strand_id
1 'polypeptide(L)'
;PPSRRNAIYAVYTFSRRADDAVDSVEELQATPEEAGAKLEQLRALLRGEAPSDPLAPAIEDTIERFGVPLEHFEELIRGMEMDLHNQRYQTFEELYRYCYRAAAAVGLLCIEIFGYQGDPSEHAEALGVAMQLTNILRDISEDLTRGRIYLPLEDLDRFGYSPEELERNELN
;
A
#
# COMPACT_ATOMS: atom_id res chain seq x y z
N PRO A 1 -8.95 20.86 -12.20
CA PRO A 1 -9.13 20.64 -13.65
C PRO A 1 -9.48 19.19 -13.95
N PRO A 2 -10.21 18.89 -15.05
CA PRO A 2 -10.60 17.51 -15.37
C PRO A 2 -9.40 16.55 -15.51
N SER A 3 -8.27 17.02 -16.06
CA SER A 3 -7.06 16.21 -16.21
C SER A 3 -6.52 15.70 -14.88
N ARG A 4 -6.38 16.57 -13.86
CA ARG A 4 -5.93 16.13 -12.52
C ARG A 4 -6.90 15.15 -11.88
N ARG A 5 -8.22 15.41 -12.01
CA ARG A 5 -9.23 14.49 -11.49
C ARG A 5 -9.12 13.11 -12.14
N ASN A 6 -8.94 13.06 -13.45
CA ASN A 6 -8.80 11.77 -14.17
C ASN A 6 -7.52 11.05 -13.78
N ALA A 7 -6.41 11.77 -13.59
CA ALA A 7 -5.15 11.21 -13.12
C ALA A 7 -5.29 10.61 -11.70
N ILE A 8 -5.97 11.32 -10.78
CA ILE A 8 -6.25 10.78 -9.45
C ILE A 8 -7.14 9.52 -9.52
N TYR A 9 -8.13 9.49 -10.42
CA TYR A 9 -8.93 8.28 -10.62
C TYR A 9 -8.11 7.12 -11.17
N ALA A 10 -7.14 7.38 -12.06
CA ALA A 10 -6.22 6.37 -12.55
C ALA A 10 -5.34 5.79 -11.43
N VAL A 11 -4.72 6.66 -10.62
CA VAL A 11 -3.93 6.25 -9.45
C VAL A 11 -4.80 5.47 -8.46
N TYR A 12 -5.99 5.97 -8.13
CA TYR A 12 -6.92 5.28 -7.22
C TYR A 12 -7.30 3.90 -7.75
N THR A 13 -7.64 3.79 -9.05
CA THR A 13 -8.00 2.50 -9.64
C THR A 13 -6.82 1.53 -9.64
N PHE A 14 -5.62 2.02 -9.91
CA PHE A 14 -4.40 1.21 -9.83
C PHE A 14 -4.17 0.70 -8.41
N SER A 15 -4.21 1.61 -7.41
CA SER A 15 -4.02 1.26 -6.00
C SER A 15 -5.09 0.26 -5.53
N ARG A 16 -6.35 0.49 -5.89
CA ARG A 16 -7.44 -0.42 -5.53
C ARG A 16 -7.29 -1.81 -6.15
N ARG A 17 -6.82 -1.90 -7.42
CA ARG A 17 -6.54 -3.19 -8.05
C ARG A 17 -5.38 -3.93 -7.37
N ALA A 18 -4.38 -3.21 -6.88
CA ALA A 18 -3.27 -3.79 -6.14
C ALA A 18 -3.74 -4.34 -4.78
N ASP A 19 -4.56 -3.58 -4.09
CA ASP A 19 -5.23 -3.93 -2.83
C ASP A 19 -6.16 -5.14 -3.01
N ASP A 20 -7.09 -5.10 -3.97
CA ASP A 20 -8.00 -6.21 -4.31
C ASP A 20 -7.24 -7.50 -4.69
N ALA A 21 -6.03 -7.41 -5.24
CA ALA A 21 -5.22 -8.58 -5.53
C ALA A 21 -4.83 -9.32 -4.25
N VAL A 22 -4.46 -8.59 -3.20
CA VAL A 22 -4.10 -9.15 -1.89
C VAL A 22 -5.34 -9.61 -1.12
N ASP A 23 -6.37 -8.78 -1.07
CA ASP A 23 -7.64 -9.10 -0.39
C ASP A 23 -8.27 -10.37 -0.97
N SER A 24 -8.06 -10.67 -2.25
CA SER A 24 -8.60 -11.86 -2.89
C SER A 24 -8.11 -13.19 -2.28
N VAL A 25 -6.95 -13.19 -1.62
CA VAL A 25 -6.42 -14.37 -0.91
C VAL A 25 -7.31 -14.71 0.28
N GLU A 26 -7.79 -13.70 0.99
CA GLU A 26 -8.61 -13.88 2.19
C GLU A 26 -10.08 -14.02 1.85
N GLU A 27 -10.61 -13.14 1.00
CA GLU A 27 -12.05 -13.06 0.71
C GLU A 27 -12.52 -14.12 -0.29
N LEU A 28 -11.68 -14.45 -1.28
CA LEU A 28 -12.05 -15.34 -2.40
C LEU A 28 -11.29 -16.66 -2.39
N GLN A 29 -10.49 -16.93 -1.34
CA GLN A 29 -9.64 -18.13 -1.23
C GLN A 29 -8.69 -18.28 -2.43
N ALA A 30 -8.26 -17.17 -3.04
CA ALA A 30 -7.22 -17.20 -4.05
C ALA A 30 -5.88 -17.60 -3.43
N THR A 31 -4.96 -18.14 -4.24
CA THR A 31 -3.62 -18.44 -3.75
C THR A 31 -2.71 -17.20 -3.75
N PRO A 32 -1.66 -17.16 -2.92
CA PRO A 32 -0.66 -16.09 -3.00
C PRO A 32 -0.03 -15.96 -4.39
N GLU A 33 0.12 -17.07 -5.12
CA GLU A 33 0.64 -17.08 -6.49
C GLU A 33 -0.33 -16.39 -7.46
N GLU A 34 -1.64 -16.61 -7.31
CA GLU A 34 -2.67 -15.92 -8.12
C GLU A 34 -2.71 -14.42 -7.81
N ALA A 35 -2.57 -14.03 -6.55
CA ALA A 35 -2.44 -12.64 -6.14
C ALA A 35 -1.17 -12.01 -6.72
N GLY A 36 -0.02 -12.68 -6.62
CA GLY A 36 1.24 -12.27 -7.22
C GLY A 36 1.15 -12.07 -8.74
N ALA A 37 0.43 -12.97 -9.43
CA ALA A 37 0.19 -12.82 -10.87
C ALA A 37 -0.63 -11.57 -11.22
N LYS A 38 -1.61 -11.18 -10.39
CA LYS A 38 -2.36 -9.93 -10.55
C LYS A 38 -1.48 -8.70 -10.34
N LEU A 39 -0.59 -8.72 -9.34
CA LEU A 39 0.39 -7.67 -9.11
C LEU A 39 1.37 -7.53 -10.29
N GLU A 40 1.82 -8.66 -10.86
CA GLU A 40 2.68 -8.65 -12.04
C GLU A 40 1.96 -8.11 -13.29
N GLN A 41 0.65 -8.32 -13.43
CA GLN A 41 -0.15 -7.66 -14.47
C GLN A 41 -0.14 -6.13 -14.33
N LEU A 42 -0.16 -5.60 -13.11
CA LEU A 42 -0.01 -4.16 -12.87
C LEU A 42 1.40 -3.65 -13.25
N ARG A 43 2.45 -4.44 -13.00
CA ARG A 43 3.80 -4.12 -13.50
C ARG A 43 3.87 -4.13 -15.02
N ALA A 44 3.25 -5.12 -15.66
CA ALA A 44 3.17 -5.18 -17.12
C ALA A 44 2.47 -3.93 -17.71
N LEU A 45 1.43 -3.43 -17.02
CA LEU A 45 0.76 -2.19 -17.39
C LEU A 45 1.73 -0.99 -17.30
N LEU A 46 2.51 -0.87 -16.24
CA LEU A 46 3.51 0.21 -16.09
C LEU A 46 4.61 0.16 -17.16
N ARG A 47 4.96 -1.03 -17.64
CA ARG A 47 5.94 -1.24 -18.71
C ARG A 47 5.36 -1.07 -20.13
N GLY A 48 4.05 -0.77 -20.26
CA GLY A 48 3.38 -0.69 -21.55
C GLY A 48 3.16 -2.05 -22.25
N GLU A 49 3.28 -3.14 -21.53
CA GLU A 49 3.15 -4.52 -22.04
C GLU A 49 1.69 -5.03 -22.02
N ALA A 50 0.77 -4.23 -21.48
CA ALA A 50 -0.65 -4.56 -21.37
C ALA A 50 -1.55 -3.51 -22.07
N PRO A 51 -1.38 -3.23 -23.38
CA PRO A 51 -2.09 -2.14 -24.05
C PRO A 51 -3.61 -2.36 -24.17
N SER A 52 -4.08 -3.60 -23.99
CA SER A 52 -5.51 -3.93 -23.98
C SER A 52 -6.17 -3.74 -22.61
N ASP A 53 -5.42 -3.49 -21.56
CA ASP A 53 -5.98 -3.18 -20.25
C ASP A 53 -6.70 -1.82 -20.28
N PRO A 54 -7.97 -1.74 -19.85
CA PRO A 54 -8.72 -0.48 -19.90
C PRO A 54 -8.10 0.66 -19.09
N LEU A 55 -7.24 0.34 -18.12
CA LEU A 55 -6.55 1.32 -17.29
C LEU A 55 -5.28 1.87 -17.97
N ALA A 56 -4.68 1.13 -18.92
CA ALA A 56 -3.40 1.49 -19.54
C ALA A 56 -3.37 2.93 -20.10
N PRO A 57 -4.33 3.38 -20.92
CA PRO A 57 -4.29 4.74 -21.46
C PRO A 57 -4.34 5.84 -20.38
N ALA A 58 -5.05 5.57 -19.27
CA ALA A 58 -5.19 6.55 -18.19
C ALA A 58 -3.92 6.63 -17.33
N ILE A 59 -3.22 5.52 -17.10
CA ILE A 59 -1.93 5.50 -16.41
C ILE A 59 -0.86 6.15 -17.28
N GLU A 60 -0.80 5.83 -18.57
CA GLU A 60 0.14 6.43 -19.53
C GLU A 60 -0.03 7.95 -19.59
N ASP A 61 -1.26 8.46 -19.80
CA ASP A 61 -1.56 9.91 -19.77
C ASP A 61 -1.17 10.54 -18.42
N THR A 62 -1.37 9.84 -17.31
CA THR A 62 -1.01 10.33 -15.98
C THR A 62 0.50 10.49 -15.83
N ILE A 63 1.27 9.47 -16.22
CA ILE A 63 2.73 9.45 -16.14
C ILE A 63 3.31 10.55 -17.06
N GLU A 64 2.89 10.59 -18.34
CA GLU A 64 3.42 11.53 -19.31
C GLU A 64 3.06 12.98 -18.97
N ARG A 65 1.81 13.24 -18.60
CA ARG A 65 1.31 14.60 -18.38
C ARG A 65 1.82 15.23 -17.10
N PHE A 66 1.99 14.44 -16.03
CA PHE A 66 2.35 14.96 -14.71
C PHE A 66 3.79 14.59 -14.29
N GLY A 67 4.51 13.84 -15.12
CA GLY A 67 5.89 13.42 -14.80
C GLY A 67 5.97 12.48 -13.61
N VAL A 68 4.92 11.69 -13.36
CA VAL A 68 4.84 10.83 -12.19
C VAL A 68 5.91 9.73 -12.26
N PRO A 69 6.81 9.62 -11.25
CA PRO A 69 7.81 8.58 -11.23
C PRO A 69 7.20 7.17 -11.13
N LEU A 70 7.62 6.26 -12.01
CA LEU A 70 7.19 4.86 -11.99
C LEU A 70 7.53 4.16 -10.67
N GLU A 71 8.60 4.61 -10.02
CA GLU A 71 9.06 4.04 -8.75
C GLU A 71 8.00 4.08 -7.65
N HIS A 72 7.16 5.12 -7.60
CA HIS A 72 6.10 5.20 -6.58
C HIS A 72 5.01 4.15 -6.80
N PHE A 73 4.69 3.82 -8.06
CA PHE A 73 3.80 2.70 -8.38
C PHE A 73 4.44 1.35 -8.01
N GLU A 74 5.73 1.19 -8.27
CA GLU A 74 6.47 -0.02 -7.90
C GLU A 74 6.56 -0.19 -6.37
N GLU A 75 6.80 0.87 -5.61
CA GLU A 75 6.80 0.80 -4.16
C GLU A 75 5.42 0.40 -3.61
N LEU A 76 4.32 0.89 -4.20
CA LEU A 76 2.99 0.44 -3.83
C LEU A 76 2.80 -1.07 -4.09
N ILE A 77 3.21 -1.57 -5.25
CA ILE A 77 3.14 -3.01 -5.55
C ILE A 77 3.97 -3.82 -4.53
N ARG A 78 5.19 -3.36 -4.21
CA ARG A 78 6.02 -4.00 -3.18
C ARG A 78 5.38 -3.98 -1.79
N GLY A 79 4.61 -2.94 -1.46
CA GLY A 79 3.82 -2.89 -0.24
C GLY A 79 2.77 -3.99 -0.20
N MET A 80 2.06 -4.19 -1.30
CA MET A 80 1.06 -5.26 -1.42
C MET A 80 1.71 -6.66 -1.37
N GLU A 81 2.90 -6.84 -1.96
CA GLU A 81 3.66 -8.09 -1.84
C GLU A 81 4.05 -8.39 -0.38
N MET A 82 4.34 -7.36 0.42
CA MET A 82 4.60 -7.56 1.85
C MET A 82 3.38 -8.14 2.56
N ASP A 83 2.17 -7.68 2.24
CA ASP A 83 0.93 -8.22 2.83
C ASP A 83 0.67 -9.68 2.45
N LEU A 84 1.17 -10.15 1.29
CA LEU A 84 1.07 -11.56 0.90
C LEU A 84 1.98 -12.48 1.72
N HIS A 85 3.10 -11.95 2.25
CA HIS A 85 4.17 -12.76 2.84
C HIS A 85 4.44 -12.45 4.30
N ASN A 86 4.23 -11.22 4.75
CA ASN A 86 4.55 -10.79 6.10
C ASN A 86 3.29 -10.68 6.97
N GLN A 87 3.20 -11.56 7.95
CA GLN A 87 2.14 -11.51 8.96
C GLN A 87 2.59 -10.83 10.26
N ARG A 88 3.87 -10.52 10.40
CA ARG A 88 4.48 -9.99 11.63
C ARG A 88 5.67 -9.09 11.29
N TYR A 89 5.81 -7.98 11.99
CA TYR A 89 6.94 -7.05 11.91
C TYR A 89 7.76 -7.15 13.19
N GLN A 90 9.08 -7.35 13.07
CA GLN A 90 9.96 -7.46 14.24
C GLN A 90 10.23 -6.11 14.87
N THR A 91 10.47 -5.09 14.02
CA THR A 91 10.88 -3.74 14.43
C THR A 91 9.96 -2.67 13.85
N PHE A 92 9.99 -1.48 14.47
CA PHE A 92 9.31 -0.31 13.92
C PHE A 92 9.87 0.09 12.54
N GLU A 93 11.15 -0.12 12.28
CA GLU A 93 11.73 0.16 10.96
C GLU A 93 11.12 -0.72 9.86
N GLU A 94 10.86 -1.99 10.14
CA GLU A 94 10.19 -2.88 9.20
C GLU A 94 8.74 -2.42 8.95
N LEU A 95 8.01 -2.06 10.00
CA LEU A 95 6.67 -1.51 9.89
C LEU A 95 6.67 -0.17 9.14
N TYR A 96 7.63 0.72 9.42
CA TYR A 96 7.76 2.00 8.70
C TYR A 96 7.93 1.77 7.20
N ARG A 97 8.75 0.82 6.81
CA ARG A 97 8.96 0.45 5.39
C ARG A 97 7.67 -0.02 4.72
N TYR A 98 6.87 -0.80 5.43
CA TYR A 98 5.54 -1.19 4.97
C TYR A 98 4.63 0.04 4.82
N CYS A 99 4.53 0.88 5.84
CA CYS A 99 3.70 2.10 5.80
C CYS A 99 4.11 3.04 4.65
N TYR A 100 5.41 3.17 4.42
CA TYR A 100 5.93 3.92 3.27
C TYR A 100 5.40 3.35 1.96
N ARG A 101 5.53 2.05 1.76
CA ARG A 101 5.13 1.36 0.53
C ARG A 101 3.63 1.36 0.31
N ALA A 102 2.87 1.01 1.34
CA ALA A 102 1.42 0.85 1.22
C ALA A 102 0.66 2.20 1.17
N ALA A 103 1.19 3.27 1.76
CA ALA A 103 0.47 4.53 1.87
C ALA A 103 1.26 5.77 1.43
N ALA A 104 2.52 5.94 1.87
CA ALA A 104 3.28 7.13 1.50
C ALA A 104 3.55 7.19 -0.02
N ALA A 105 3.80 6.05 -0.67
CA ALA A 105 3.95 5.97 -2.12
C ALA A 105 2.72 6.55 -2.85
N VAL A 106 1.50 6.28 -2.38
CA VAL A 106 0.27 6.88 -2.93
C VAL A 106 0.24 8.39 -2.71
N GLY A 107 0.67 8.86 -1.55
CA GLY A 107 0.81 10.29 -1.26
C GLY A 107 1.77 10.97 -2.23
N LEU A 108 2.92 10.34 -2.51
CA LEU A 108 3.92 10.82 -3.47
C LEU A 108 3.36 10.87 -4.90
N LEU A 109 2.61 9.86 -5.34
CA LEU A 109 1.88 9.88 -6.62
C LEU A 109 0.90 11.08 -6.69
N CYS A 110 0.19 11.37 -5.60
CA CYS A 110 -0.79 12.44 -5.54
C CYS A 110 -0.16 13.83 -5.63
N ILE A 111 0.97 14.08 -4.96
CA ILE A 111 1.61 15.41 -5.00
C ILE A 111 2.11 15.77 -6.39
N GLU A 112 2.60 14.82 -7.18
CA GLU A 112 2.99 15.05 -8.57
C GLU A 112 1.79 15.53 -9.42
N ILE A 113 0.64 14.92 -9.22
CA ILE A 113 -0.60 15.29 -9.93
C ILE A 113 -1.13 16.66 -9.46
N PHE A 114 -1.11 16.93 -8.16
CA PHE A 114 -1.58 18.21 -7.61
C PHE A 114 -0.62 19.35 -7.93
N GLY A 115 0.66 19.07 -8.08
CA GLY A 115 1.72 20.03 -8.25
C GLY A 115 2.02 20.77 -6.94
N TYR A 116 3.25 21.22 -6.81
CA TYR A 116 3.77 21.82 -5.57
C TYR A 116 4.78 22.93 -5.84
N GLN A 117 5.18 23.62 -4.78
CA GLN A 117 6.32 24.55 -4.77
C GLN A 117 7.34 24.03 -3.74
N GLY A 118 8.61 24.06 -4.10
CA GLY A 118 9.67 23.48 -3.28
C GLY A 118 9.70 21.96 -3.38
N ASP A 119 10.10 21.28 -2.32
CA ASP A 119 10.10 19.83 -2.21
C ASP A 119 9.21 19.37 -1.05
N PRO A 120 8.01 18.88 -1.31
CA PRO A 120 7.08 18.41 -0.29
C PRO A 120 7.24 16.91 0.06
N SER A 121 8.23 16.21 -0.50
CA SER A 121 8.34 14.75 -0.43
C SER A 121 8.35 14.24 1.01
N GLU A 122 9.16 14.84 1.88
CA GLU A 122 9.21 14.48 3.32
C GLU A 122 7.85 14.63 4.00
N HIS A 123 7.09 15.68 3.67
CA HIS A 123 5.77 15.93 4.27
C HIS A 123 4.73 14.93 3.75
N ALA A 124 4.76 14.61 2.45
CA ALA A 124 3.87 13.62 1.84
C ALA A 124 4.14 12.22 2.40
N GLU A 125 5.42 11.87 2.55
CA GLU A 125 5.85 10.63 3.19
C GLU A 125 5.36 10.55 4.63
N ALA A 126 5.68 11.56 5.45
CA ALA A 126 5.29 11.60 6.86
C ALA A 126 3.77 11.51 7.04
N LEU A 127 2.99 12.21 6.19
CA LEU A 127 1.53 12.14 6.21
C LEU A 127 1.04 10.74 5.85
N GLY A 128 1.57 10.14 4.78
CA GLY A 128 1.19 8.81 4.34
C GLY A 128 1.48 7.75 5.41
N VAL A 129 2.67 7.79 6.02
CA VAL A 129 3.04 6.90 7.13
C VAL A 129 2.12 7.11 8.34
N ALA A 130 1.85 8.36 8.73
CA ALA A 130 0.96 8.66 9.85
C ALA A 130 -0.48 8.16 9.61
N MET A 131 -0.99 8.28 8.38
CA MET A 131 -2.31 7.76 8.02
C MET A 131 -2.34 6.23 8.11
N GLN A 132 -1.30 5.55 7.63
CA GLN A 132 -1.24 4.09 7.69
C GLN A 132 -1.10 3.58 9.13
N LEU A 133 -0.28 4.21 9.95
CA LEU A 133 -0.21 3.89 11.38
C LEU A 133 -1.57 4.10 12.07
N THR A 134 -2.30 5.15 11.70
CA THR A 134 -3.66 5.38 12.21
C THR A 134 -4.62 4.27 11.80
N ASN A 135 -4.55 3.79 10.55
CA ASN A 135 -5.35 2.66 10.08
C ASN A 135 -5.01 1.39 10.88
N ILE A 136 -3.73 1.06 11.01
CA ILE A 136 -3.26 -0.10 11.78
C ILE A 136 -3.78 -0.05 13.23
N LEU A 137 -3.71 1.10 13.89
CA LEU A 137 -4.22 1.24 15.26
C LEU A 137 -5.74 1.16 15.35
N ARG A 138 -6.46 1.63 14.34
CA ARG A 138 -7.93 1.54 14.29
C ARG A 138 -8.40 0.11 14.04
N ASP A 139 -7.67 -0.64 13.21
CA ASP A 139 -8.16 -1.88 12.62
C ASP A 139 -7.55 -3.14 13.29
N ILE A 140 -6.86 -2.99 14.45
CA ILE A 140 -6.19 -4.10 15.18
C ILE A 140 -7.12 -5.32 15.31
N SER A 141 -8.36 -5.12 15.72
CA SER A 141 -9.29 -6.23 15.94
C SER A 141 -9.67 -6.94 14.63
N GLU A 142 -9.80 -6.22 13.54
CA GLU A 142 -10.09 -6.78 12.21
C GLU A 142 -8.86 -7.53 11.67
N ASP A 143 -7.67 -6.94 11.77
CA ASP A 143 -6.42 -7.53 11.33
C ASP A 143 -6.11 -8.85 12.06
N LEU A 144 -6.41 -8.92 13.35
CA LEU A 144 -6.29 -10.16 14.13
C LEU A 144 -7.17 -11.28 13.59
N THR A 145 -8.39 -10.98 13.10
CA THR A 145 -9.26 -12.01 12.49
C THR A 145 -8.67 -12.59 11.21
N ARG A 146 -7.80 -11.82 10.56
CA ARG A 146 -7.04 -12.18 9.36
C ARG A 146 -5.67 -12.79 9.67
N GLY A 147 -5.36 -13.02 10.95
CA GLY A 147 -4.07 -13.54 11.42
C GLY A 147 -2.91 -12.55 11.29
N ARG A 148 -3.19 -11.25 11.10
CA ARG A 148 -2.19 -10.19 10.92
C ARG A 148 -1.98 -9.41 12.21
N ILE A 149 -0.71 -9.17 12.55
CA ILE A 149 -0.31 -8.24 13.60
C ILE A 149 0.72 -7.28 13.01
N TYR A 150 0.30 -6.04 12.77
CA TYR A 150 1.17 -5.00 12.26
C TYR A 150 2.01 -4.34 13.36
N LEU A 151 1.56 -4.37 14.62
CA LEU A 151 2.33 -3.82 15.73
C LEU A 151 3.69 -4.49 15.84
N PRO A 152 4.81 -3.72 15.95
CA PRO A 152 6.15 -4.30 16.04
C PRO A 152 6.28 -5.20 17.28
N LEU A 153 6.86 -6.37 17.09
CA LEU A 153 7.07 -7.30 18.22
C LEU A 153 7.97 -6.70 19.29
N GLU A 154 8.97 -5.89 18.91
CA GLU A 154 9.82 -5.17 19.86
C GLU A 154 9.04 -4.20 20.76
N ASP A 155 7.98 -3.56 20.22
CA ASP A 155 7.14 -2.66 21.01
C ASP A 155 6.20 -3.46 21.94
N LEU A 156 5.61 -4.54 21.44
CA LEU A 156 4.81 -5.44 22.29
C LEU A 156 5.66 -5.93 23.47
N ASP A 157 6.86 -6.44 23.21
CA ASP A 157 7.80 -6.94 24.22
C ASP A 157 8.20 -5.83 25.21
N ARG A 158 8.51 -4.63 24.70
CA ARG A 158 8.84 -3.46 25.51
C ARG A 158 7.75 -3.08 26.53
N PHE A 159 6.49 -3.27 26.16
CA PHE A 159 5.35 -2.98 27.02
C PHE A 159 4.86 -4.23 27.80
N GLY A 160 5.58 -5.36 27.71
CA GLY A 160 5.25 -6.60 28.40
C GLY A 160 3.95 -7.23 27.91
N TYR A 161 3.67 -7.09 26.61
CA TYR A 161 2.46 -7.60 25.98
C TYR A 161 2.87 -8.60 24.89
N SER A 162 2.28 -9.78 24.91
CA SER A 162 2.60 -10.82 23.91
C SER A 162 1.63 -10.82 22.73
N PRO A 163 2.04 -11.34 21.57
CA PRO A 163 1.13 -11.57 20.46
C PRO A 163 -0.08 -12.42 20.82
N GLU A 164 0.10 -13.43 21.67
CA GLU A 164 -0.95 -14.34 22.14
C GLU A 164 -1.97 -13.62 23.03
N GLU A 165 -1.55 -12.66 23.86
CA GLU A 165 -2.45 -11.80 24.65
C GLU A 165 -3.24 -10.88 23.74
N LEU A 166 -2.60 -10.31 22.71
CA LEU A 166 -3.27 -9.49 21.72
C LEU A 166 -4.33 -10.31 20.95
N GLU A 167 -3.99 -11.52 20.50
CA GLU A 167 -4.92 -12.44 19.81
C GLU A 167 -6.11 -12.84 20.67
N ARG A 168 -5.94 -12.95 21.99
CA ARG A 168 -7.03 -13.23 22.94
C ARG A 168 -7.80 -11.98 23.36
N ASN A 169 -7.40 -10.80 22.88
CA ASN A 169 -7.96 -9.50 23.29
C ASN A 169 -7.95 -9.30 24.81
N GLU A 170 -6.88 -9.73 25.46
CA GLU A 170 -6.68 -9.60 26.89
C GLU A 170 -6.10 -8.21 27.21
N LEU A 171 -6.72 -7.49 28.12
CA LEU A 171 -6.19 -6.21 28.63
C LEU A 171 -5.26 -6.52 29.82
N ASN A 172 -4.02 -5.98 29.79
CA ASN A 172 -3.07 -6.05 30.89
C ASN A 172 -2.83 -4.69 31.57
#